data_cfd6a175f6123e853195726e3ad58330
#
_entry.id   cfd6a175f6123e853195726e3ad58330
#
_cell.length_a   1.000
_cell.length_b   1.000
_cell.length_c   1.000
_cell.angle_alpha   90.00
_cell.angle_beta   90.00
_cell.angle_gamma   90.00
#
_symmetry.space_group_name_H-M   'P 1'
#
loop_
_entity.id
_entity.type
_entity.pdbx_description
1 polymer ?
#
loop_
_entity_poly.entity_id
_entity_poly.type
_entity_poly.pdbx_seq_one_letter_code
_entity_poly.pdbx_strand_id
1 'polypeptide(L)'
;YTQIHPTCIPQAGDYQSKLTLMSESLRNDGRVWGPKKENDHRSPDQIAEGERDYYLKRKYPSFGNLAPRDIASRAAKQVCDEGRGIGPGGRGVYLDFADAISRLGAPVIKDRYGNLFDIYTTITGEDPYKVPMRIYPAPHYTMGGLWVDYNLMSNVPGLHVIGEANFSDH
;
A
#
# COMPACT_ATOMS: atom_id res chain seq x y z
N TYR A 1 19.20 2.68 4.07
CA TYR A 1 17.91 2.63 4.80
C TYR A 1 16.86 1.84 4.03
N THR A 2 15.80 1.39 4.71
CA THR A 2 14.76 0.56 4.13
C THR A 2 13.68 1.41 3.49
N GLN A 3 13.35 1.15 2.22
CA GLN A 3 12.17 1.70 1.56
C GLN A 3 10.93 0.92 2.01
N ILE A 4 9.85 1.65 2.29
CA ILE A 4 8.57 1.09 2.72
C ILE A 4 7.55 1.25 1.60
N HIS A 5 6.74 0.23 1.36
CA HIS A 5 5.68 0.24 0.36
C HIS A 5 4.29 0.23 1.03
N PRO A 6 3.38 1.15 0.66
CA PRO A 6 2.10 1.30 1.37
C PRO A 6 1.01 0.32 0.94
N THR A 7 1.12 -0.31 -0.22
CA THR A 7 0.07 -1.14 -0.83
C THR A 7 0.44 -2.63 -0.84
N CYS A 8 0.79 -3.17 0.32
CA CYS A 8 0.98 -4.60 0.45
C CYS A 8 -0.31 -5.24 0.98
N ILE A 9 -0.67 -6.40 0.46
CA ILE A 9 -1.85 -7.15 0.88
C ILE A 9 -1.46 -8.36 1.72
N PRO A 10 -2.18 -8.66 2.80
CA PRO A 10 -1.97 -9.87 3.57
C PRO A 10 -2.50 -11.09 2.82
N GLN A 11 -1.80 -12.20 2.90
CA GLN A 11 -2.31 -13.47 2.42
C GLN A 11 -3.37 -14.04 3.38
N ALA A 12 -4.31 -14.82 2.84
CA ALA A 12 -5.35 -15.44 3.64
C ALA A 12 -4.75 -16.29 4.77
N GLY A 13 -5.27 -16.11 5.98
CA GLY A 13 -4.94 -16.92 7.16
C GLY A 13 -3.69 -16.51 7.93
N ASP A 14 -2.78 -15.75 7.36
CA ASP A 14 -1.57 -15.33 8.08
C ASP A 14 -1.14 -13.90 7.71
N TYR A 15 -1.60 -12.96 8.49
CA TYR A 15 -1.29 -11.54 8.33
C TYR A 15 0.16 -11.17 8.65
N GLN A 16 0.92 -12.08 9.24
CA GLN A 16 2.24 -11.75 9.78
C GLN A 16 3.39 -12.32 8.97
N SER A 17 3.17 -13.42 8.27
CA SER A 17 4.25 -14.15 7.61
C SER A 17 4.42 -13.80 6.14
N LYS A 18 3.37 -13.34 5.47
CA LYS A 18 3.44 -13.01 4.04
C LYS A 18 2.61 -11.78 3.69
N LEU A 19 3.26 -10.80 3.09
CA LEU A 19 2.64 -9.65 2.49
C LEU A 19 3.01 -9.61 1.01
N THR A 20 2.01 -9.61 0.13
CA THR A 20 2.23 -9.47 -1.30
C THR A 20 2.20 -7.99 -1.68
N LEU A 21 3.27 -7.53 -2.28
CA LEU A 21 3.40 -6.16 -2.77
C LEU A 21 2.52 -5.96 -3.99
N MET A 22 1.69 -4.92 -3.96
CA MET A 22 0.84 -4.50 -5.05
C MET A 22 1.31 -3.17 -5.64
N SER A 23 0.94 -2.89 -6.89
CA SER A 23 1.32 -1.65 -7.54
C SER A 23 0.79 -0.41 -6.80
N GLU A 24 1.63 0.61 -6.63
CA GLU A 24 1.20 1.91 -6.11
C GLU A 24 0.20 2.63 -7.02
N SER A 25 0.15 2.27 -8.30
CA SER A 25 -0.80 2.85 -9.25
C SER A 25 -2.26 2.69 -8.81
N LEU A 26 -2.55 1.72 -7.96
CA LEU A 26 -3.87 1.56 -7.35
C LEU A 26 -4.34 2.81 -6.60
N ARG A 27 -3.40 3.61 -6.05
CA ARG A 27 -3.73 4.86 -5.35
C ARG A 27 -4.07 6.03 -6.27
N ASN A 28 -3.87 5.88 -7.60
CA ASN A 28 -4.26 6.91 -8.56
C ASN A 28 -5.78 7.11 -8.60
N ASP A 29 -6.51 6.02 -8.52
CA ASP A 29 -7.99 6.04 -8.57
C ASP A 29 -8.62 5.53 -7.26
N GLY A 30 -7.96 4.64 -6.53
CA GLY A 30 -8.43 4.17 -5.23
C GLY A 30 -8.20 5.19 -4.12
N ARG A 31 -9.17 5.29 -3.19
CA ARG A 31 -9.11 6.17 -2.01
C ARG A 31 -8.71 5.39 -0.77
N VAL A 32 -7.67 5.87 -0.07
CA VAL A 32 -7.20 5.22 1.16
C VAL A 32 -7.92 5.82 2.36
N TRP A 33 -8.49 4.97 3.22
CA TRP A 33 -9.16 5.40 4.44
C TRP A 33 -9.08 4.36 5.57
N GLY A 34 -9.32 4.82 6.79
CA GLY A 34 -9.57 3.99 7.97
C GLY A 34 -10.79 4.47 8.71
N PRO A 35 -11.33 3.70 9.66
CA PRO A 35 -12.39 4.17 10.54
C PRO A 35 -11.93 5.40 11.34
N LYS A 36 -12.85 6.31 11.66
CA LYS A 36 -12.59 7.39 12.62
C LYS A 36 -12.55 6.89 14.06
N LYS A 37 -13.32 5.85 14.34
CA LYS A 37 -13.47 5.28 15.69
C LYS A 37 -12.40 4.19 15.92
N GLU A 38 -11.84 4.19 17.11
CA GLU A 38 -10.96 3.11 17.56
C GLU A 38 -11.74 1.79 17.75
N ASN A 39 -11.07 0.68 17.47
CA ASN A 39 -11.62 -0.67 17.62
C ASN A 39 -12.95 -0.86 16.87
N ASP A 40 -13.07 -0.25 15.70
CA ASP A 40 -14.24 -0.41 14.83
C ASP A 40 -14.09 -1.66 13.97
N HIS A 41 -14.75 -2.71 14.35
CA HIS A 41 -14.71 -4.02 13.68
C HIS A 41 -15.89 -4.25 12.71
N ARG A 42 -16.67 -3.21 12.44
CA ARG A 42 -17.75 -3.29 11.44
C ARG A 42 -17.17 -3.55 10.04
N SER A 43 -17.97 -4.21 9.20
CA SER A 43 -17.63 -4.34 7.78
C SER A 43 -17.64 -2.98 7.07
N PRO A 44 -16.88 -2.80 5.98
CA PRO A 44 -16.73 -1.49 5.34
C PRO A 44 -18.03 -0.88 4.82
N ASP A 45 -19.01 -1.71 4.47
CA ASP A 45 -20.36 -1.29 4.08
C ASP A 45 -21.20 -0.72 5.24
N GLN A 46 -20.90 -1.12 6.46
CA GLN A 46 -21.54 -0.62 7.68
C GLN A 46 -20.94 0.69 8.20
N ILE A 47 -19.76 1.08 7.70
CA ILE A 47 -19.11 2.33 8.07
C ILE A 47 -19.53 3.43 7.09
N ALA A 48 -20.39 4.33 7.57
CA ALA A 48 -20.89 5.43 6.75
C ALA A 48 -19.74 6.36 6.28
N GLU A 49 -19.96 7.05 5.16
CA GLU A 49 -18.94 7.97 4.59
C GLU A 49 -18.45 9.01 5.61
N GLY A 50 -19.35 9.53 6.45
CA GLY A 50 -19.01 10.48 7.51
C GLY A 50 -18.17 9.90 8.65
N GLU A 51 -18.09 8.57 8.79
CA GLU A 51 -17.29 7.85 9.80
C GLU A 51 -15.95 7.38 9.24
N ARG A 52 -15.68 7.59 7.94
CA ARG A 52 -14.42 7.27 7.27
C ARG A 52 -13.43 8.42 7.41
N ASP A 53 -12.20 8.10 7.75
CA ASP A 53 -11.09 9.06 7.77
C ASP A 53 -10.20 8.85 6.53
N TYR A 54 -10.33 9.72 5.55
CA TYR A 54 -9.43 9.81 4.41
C TYR A 54 -8.14 10.50 4.83
N TYR A 55 -7.38 9.87 5.69
CA TYR A 55 -6.28 10.43 6.45
C TYR A 55 -5.17 11.04 5.59
N LEU A 56 -4.90 10.50 4.39
CA LEU A 56 -3.91 11.08 3.48
C LEU A 56 -4.38 12.44 2.95
N LYS A 57 -5.64 12.53 2.53
CA LYS A 57 -6.22 13.79 2.07
C LYS A 57 -6.31 14.83 3.19
N ARG A 58 -6.64 14.40 4.40
CA ARG A 58 -6.72 15.28 5.57
C ARG A 58 -5.36 15.82 6.01
N LYS A 59 -4.35 14.94 6.07
CA LYS A 59 -3.00 15.30 6.53
C LYS A 59 -2.17 16.02 5.46
N TYR A 60 -2.37 15.65 4.19
CA TYR A 60 -1.58 16.10 3.06
C TYR A 60 -2.48 16.56 1.90
N PRO A 61 -3.22 17.69 2.06
CA PRO A 61 -4.25 18.10 1.09
C PRO A 61 -3.73 18.29 -0.34
N SER A 62 -2.47 18.72 -0.49
CA SER A 62 -1.85 18.97 -1.80
C SER A 62 -1.55 17.68 -2.58
N PHE A 63 -1.33 16.57 -1.90
CA PHE A 63 -0.97 15.30 -2.53
C PHE A 63 -2.11 14.27 -2.43
N GLY A 64 -2.90 14.32 -1.36
CA GLY A 64 -3.95 13.34 -1.10
C GLY A 64 -3.44 11.91 -1.15
N ASN A 65 -4.15 11.04 -1.88
CA ASN A 65 -3.76 9.64 -2.04
C ASN A 65 -2.41 9.44 -2.75
N LEU A 66 -1.91 10.45 -3.45
CA LEU A 66 -0.63 10.41 -4.18
C LEU A 66 0.55 10.88 -3.32
N ALA A 67 0.37 11.00 -2.01
CA ALA A 67 1.47 11.24 -1.10
C ALA A 67 2.61 10.23 -1.34
N PRO A 68 3.90 10.65 -1.23
CA PRO A 68 5.04 9.75 -1.38
C PRO A 68 4.89 8.48 -0.56
N ARG A 69 5.46 7.37 -1.06
CA ARG A 69 5.22 6.03 -0.48
C ARG A 69 5.61 5.90 0.99
N ASP A 70 6.68 6.54 1.40
CA ASP A 70 7.13 6.55 2.80
C ASP A 70 6.15 7.33 3.69
N ILE A 71 5.64 8.47 3.23
CA ILE A 71 4.64 9.27 3.93
C ILE A 71 3.32 8.50 4.04
N ALA A 72 2.86 7.92 2.93
CA ALA A 72 1.64 7.12 2.91
C ALA A 72 1.74 5.90 3.83
N SER A 73 2.89 5.24 3.86
CA SER A 73 3.16 4.08 4.73
C SER A 73 3.14 4.44 6.21
N ARG A 74 3.82 5.54 6.59
CA ARG A 74 3.83 6.02 7.99
C ARG A 74 2.45 6.44 8.44
N ALA A 75 1.69 7.12 7.56
CA ALA A 75 0.33 7.54 7.86
C ALA A 75 -0.61 6.33 8.06
N ALA A 76 -0.50 5.29 7.23
CA ALA A 76 -1.24 4.05 7.40
C ALA A 76 -0.89 3.34 8.72
N LYS A 77 0.42 3.23 9.01
CA LYS A 77 0.87 2.64 10.28
C LYS A 77 0.34 3.44 11.48
N GLN A 78 0.37 4.76 11.42
CA GLN A 78 -0.17 5.60 12.49
C GLN A 78 -1.66 5.34 12.74
N VAL A 79 -2.47 5.18 11.69
CA VAL A 79 -3.90 4.81 11.84
C VAL A 79 -4.05 3.48 12.59
N CYS A 80 -3.20 2.50 12.27
CA CYS A 80 -3.21 1.21 12.96
C CYS A 80 -2.76 1.35 14.44
N ASP A 81 -1.70 2.11 14.70
CA ASP A 81 -1.17 2.34 16.06
C ASP A 81 -2.17 3.11 16.96
N GLU A 82 -3.02 3.95 16.37
CA GLU A 82 -4.13 4.64 17.03
C GLU A 82 -5.33 3.70 17.33
N GLY A 83 -5.20 2.39 17.11
CA GLY A 83 -6.30 1.43 17.31
C GLY A 83 -7.42 1.52 16.27
N ARG A 84 -7.20 2.23 15.16
CA ARG A 84 -8.16 2.42 14.06
C ARG A 84 -7.86 1.54 12.85
N GLY A 85 -6.91 0.61 13.00
CA GLY A 85 -6.60 -0.39 11.97
C GLY A 85 -7.70 -1.41 11.83
N ILE A 86 -7.82 -1.96 10.63
CA ILE A 86 -8.82 -2.97 10.26
C ILE A 86 -8.18 -4.33 10.04
N GLY A 87 -9.03 -5.35 9.95
CA GLY A 87 -8.59 -6.74 9.75
C GLY A 87 -7.99 -7.38 11.00
N PRO A 88 -7.50 -8.64 10.90
CA PRO A 88 -6.91 -9.34 12.02
C PRO A 88 -5.74 -8.58 12.65
N GLY A 89 -5.80 -8.40 13.96
CA GLY A 89 -4.79 -7.67 14.71
C GLY A 89 -4.77 -6.15 14.46
N GLY A 90 -5.78 -5.59 13.78
CA GLY A 90 -5.84 -4.14 13.50
C GLY A 90 -4.70 -3.62 12.62
N ARG A 91 -4.13 -4.47 11.79
CA ARG A 91 -2.98 -4.15 10.93
C ARG A 91 -3.39 -4.00 9.47
N GLY A 92 -4.24 -3.01 9.21
CA GLY A 92 -4.67 -2.72 7.84
C GLY A 92 -5.42 -1.41 7.76
N VAL A 93 -5.51 -0.90 6.54
CA VAL A 93 -6.37 0.21 6.14
C VAL A 93 -7.06 -0.18 4.84
N TYR A 94 -8.13 0.53 4.49
CA TYR A 94 -8.85 0.28 3.25
C TYR A 94 -8.27 1.06 2.07
N LEU A 95 -8.26 0.42 0.90
CA LEU A 95 -8.05 1.04 -0.41
C LEU A 95 -9.32 0.79 -1.23
N ASP A 96 -10.12 1.83 -1.45
CA ASP A 96 -11.50 1.77 -1.89
C ASP A 96 -11.67 2.33 -3.30
N PHE A 97 -12.23 1.52 -4.20
CA PHE A 97 -12.49 1.88 -5.59
C PHE A 97 -13.95 2.25 -5.87
N ALA A 98 -14.84 2.23 -4.88
CA ALA A 98 -16.27 2.49 -5.09
C ALA A 98 -16.54 3.84 -5.78
N ASP A 99 -15.84 4.89 -5.36
CA ASP A 99 -15.92 6.22 -5.98
C ASP A 99 -15.43 6.21 -7.43
N ALA A 100 -14.27 5.59 -7.68
CA ALA A 100 -13.70 5.50 -9.03
C ALA A 100 -14.59 4.68 -9.97
N ILE A 101 -15.15 3.58 -9.49
CA ILE A 101 -16.10 2.75 -10.26
C ILE A 101 -17.36 3.54 -10.59
N SER A 102 -17.89 4.28 -9.62
CA SER A 102 -19.07 5.13 -9.84
C SER A 102 -18.82 6.24 -10.85
N ARG A 103 -17.64 6.87 -10.81
CA ARG A 103 -17.29 8.02 -11.63
C ARG A 103 -16.82 7.64 -13.03
N LEU A 104 -16.02 6.59 -13.16
CA LEU A 104 -15.35 6.18 -14.42
C LEU A 104 -16.03 4.97 -15.08
N GLY A 105 -16.77 4.19 -14.32
CA GLY A 105 -17.33 2.92 -14.75
C GLY A 105 -16.40 1.72 -14.54
N ALA A 106 -16.99 0.57 -14.26
CA ALA A 106 -16.26 -0.69 -14.05
C ALA A 106 -15.38 -1.11 -15.25
N PRO A 107 -15.78 -0.91 -16.53
CA PRO A 107 -14.93 -1.25 -17.67
C PRO A 107 -13.60 -0.49 -17.68
N VAL A 108 -13.60 0.79 -17.34
CA VAL A 108 -12.36 1.60 -17.28
C VAL A 108 -11.45 1.14 -16.15
N ILE A 109 -12.02 0.83 -15.00
CA ILE A 109 -11.26 0.29 -13.88
C ILE A 109 -10.68 -1.08 -14.20
N LYS A 110 -11.44 -1.92 -14.89
CA LYS A 110 -10.96 -3.23 -15.37
C LYS A 110 -9.81 -3.11 -16.36
N ASP A 111 -9.88 -2.17 -17.29
CA ASP A 111 -8.81 -1.92 -18.26
C ASP A 111 -7.51 -1.47 -17.55
N ARG A 112 -7.62 -0.61 -16.53
CA ARG A 112 -6.47 -0.09 -15.79
C ARG A 112 -5.89 -1.05 -14.76
N TYR A 113 -6.72 -1.77 -14.03
CA TYR A 113 -6.34 -2.49 -12.80
C TYR A 113 -6.84 -3.94 -12.75
N GLY A 114 -7.48 -4.46 -13.80
CA GLY A 114 -8.13 -5.77 -13.75
C GLY A 114 -7.20 -6.89 -13.34
N ASN A 115 -5.97 -6.92 -13.86
CA ASN A 115 -4.97 -7.89 -13.47
C ASN A 115 -4.57 -7.80 -11.99
N LEU A 116 -4.51 -6.58 -11.42
CA LEU A 116 -4.22 -6.39 -10.01
C LEU A 116 -5.39 -6.82 -9.13
N PHE A 117 -6.62 -6.56 -9.58
CA PHE A 117 -7.83 -7.03 -8.90
C PHE A 117 -7.92 -8.57 -8.91
N ASP A 118 -7.58 -9.21 -10.01
CA ASP A 118 -7.54 -10.68 -10.12
C ASP A 118 -6.50 -11.28 -9.16
N ILE A 119 -5.31 -10.65 -9.06
CA ILE A 119 -4.28 -11.06 -8.10
C ILE A 119 -4.81 -10.93 -6.67
N TYR A 120 -5.43 -9.78 -6.33
CA TYR A 120 -6.01 -9.56 -5.01
C TYR A 120 -7.07 -10.60 -4.67
N THR A 121 -8.01 -10.84 -5.61
CA THR A 121 -9.07 -11.84 -5.45
C THR A 121 -8.51 -13.25 -5.26
N THR A 122 -7.48 -13.61 -6.02
CA THR A 122 -6.82 -14.92 -5.90
C THR A 122 -6.18 -15.11 -4.52
N ILE A 123 -5.59 -14.06 -3.96
CA ILE A 123 -4.91 -14.11 -2.65
C ILE A 123 -5.89 -14.07 -1.49
N THR A 124 -6.91 -13.21 -1.56
CA THR A 124 -7.78 -12.90 -0.43
C THR A 124 -9.17 -13.54 -0.50
N GLY A 125 -9.62 -13.96 -1.69
CA GLY A 125 -10.99 -14.38 -1.94
C GLY A 125 -12.00 -13.23 -2.02
N GLU A 126 -11.57 -11.97 -1.89
CA GLU A 126 -12.43 -10.78 -1.91
C GLU A 126 -12.44 -10.12 -3.29
N ASP A 127 -13.59 -9.58 -3.69
CA ASP A 127 -13.77 -8.90 -4.97
C ASP A 127 -13.65 -7.38 -4.81
N PRO A 128 -12.55 -6.74 -5.31
CA PRO A 128 -12.34 -5.30 -5.17
C PRO A 128 -13.37 -4.42 -5.87
N TYR A 129 -14.16 -4.97 -6.78
CA TYR A 129 -15.29 -4.25 -7.37
C TYR A 129 -16.46 -4.07 -6.41
N LYS A 130 -16.53 -4.87 -5.35
CA LYS A 130 -17.64 -4.89 -4.38
C LYS A 130 -17.26 -4.42 -3.00
N VAL A 131 -16.03 -4.74 -2.58
CA VAL A 131 -15.52 -4.41 -1.24
C VAL A 131 -14.15 -3.73 -1.34
N PRO A 132 -13.81 -2.78 -0.45
CA PRO A 132 -12.49 -2.17 -0.43
C PRO A 132 -11.40 -3.21 -0.19
N MET A 133 -10.26 -3.04 -0.86
CA MET A 133 -9.06 -3.81 -0.57
C MET A 133 -8.54 -3.49 0.82
N ARG A 134 -7.99 -4.49 1.49
CA ARG A 134 -7.23 -4.33 2.74
C ARG A 134 -5.74 -4.26 2.40
N ILE A 135 -5.08 -3.19 2.81
CA ILE A 135 -3.65 -2.98 2.57
C ILE A 135 -2.94 -2.66 3.87
N TYR A 136 -1.64 -2.96 3.91
CA TYR A 136 -0.76 -2.66 5.04
C TYR A 136 0.64 -2.26 4.52
N PRO A 137 1.32 -1.30 5.17
CA PRO A 137 2.68 -0.94 4.77
C PRO A 137 3.67 -2.04 5.17
N ALA A 138 4.59 -2.35 4.26
CA ALA A 138 5.65 -3.31 4.49
C ALA A 138 6.99 -2.84 3.93
N PRO A 139 8.13 -3.33 4.46
CA PRO A 139 9.42 -3.13 3.83
C PRO A 139 9.40 -3.63 2.39
N HIS A 140 9.93 -2.82 1.47
CA HIS A 140 10.05 -3.16 0.06
C HIS A 140 11.46 -3.69 -0.22
N TYR A 141 12.47 -2.86 0.01
CA TYR A 141 13.87 -3.21 -0.14
C TYR A 141 14.76 -2.24 0.66
N THR A 142 16.03 -2.56 0.75
CA THR A 142 17.01 -1.68 1.41
C THR A 142 17.72 -0.82 0.36
N MET A 143 17.63 0.48 0.54
CA MET A 143 18.28 1.48 -0.31
C MET A 143 19.68 1.81 0.19
N GLY A 144 20.52 2.30 -0.72
CA GLY A 144 21.92 2.57 -0.49
C GLY A 144 22.76 1.33 -0.83
N GLY A 145 23.97 1.29 -0.37
CA GLY A 145 24.86 0.18 -0.66
C GLY A 145 26.30 0.62 -0.70
N LEU A 146 27.15 -0.22 -1.27
CA LEU A 146 28.56 0.04 -1.43
C LEU A 146 28.79 1.00 -2.59
N TRP A 147 29.73 1.92 -2.39
CA TRP A 147 30.19 2.78 -3.48
C TRP A 147 30.86 1.95 -4.58
N VAL A 148 30.57 2.31 -5.83
CA VAL A 148 31.20 1.74 -7.03
C VAL A 148 31.54 2.85 -8.03
N ASP A 149 32.54 2.57 -8.86
CA ASP A 149 32.84 3.36 -10.04
C ASP A 149 31.93 2.97 -11.21
N TYR A 150 32.16 3.56 -12.38
CA TYR A 150 31.38 3.29 -13.58
C TYR A 150 31.49 1.83 -14.08
N ASN A 151 32.52 1.09 -13.69
CA ASN A 151 32.70 -0.32 -13.99
C ASN A 151 32.13 -1.25 -12.90
N LEU A 152 31.33 -0.71 -11.98
CA LEU A 152 30.77 -1.42 -10.83
C LEU A 152 31.84 -1.92 -9.83
N MET A 153 33.07 -1.42 -9.90
CA MET A 153 34.13 -1.79 -8.98
C MET A 153 34.12 -0.88 -7.75
N SER A 154 34.22 -1.50 -6.56
CA SER A 154 34.32 -0.77 -5.31
C SER A 154 35.70 -0.14 -5.13
N ASN A 155 35.90 0.56 -4.02
CA ASN A 155 37.26 1.04 -3.63
C ASN A 155 38.23 -0.08 -3.25
N VAL A 156 37.77 -1.33 -3.22
CA VAL A 156 38.64 -2.52 -3.05
C VAL A 156 38.90 -3.13 -4.42
N PRO A 157 40.15 -3.13 -4.93
CA PRO A 157 40.46 -3.67 -6.25
C PRO A 157 40.00 -5.13 -6.41
N GLY A 158 39.29 -5.41 -7.52
CA GLY A 158 38.75 -6.72 -7.83
C GLY A 158 37.42 -7.06 -7.16
N LEU A 159 36.89 -6.19 -6.27
CA LEU A 159 35.56 -6.34 -5.68
C LEU A 159 34.55 -5.53 -6.46
N HIS A 160 33.70 -6.21 -7.25
CA HIS A 160 32.59 -5.62 -7.98
C HIS A 160 31.28 -5.79 -7.23
N VAL A 161 30.41 -4.77 -7.27
CA VAL A 161 29.11 -4.78 -6.59
C VAL A 161 28.01 -4.58 -7.61
N ILE A 162 27.11 -5.53 -7.70
CA ILE A 162 26.02 -5.55 -8.68
C ILE A 162 24.66 -5.50 -7.99
N GLY A 163 23.63 -5.09 -8.75
CA GLY A 163 22.26 -5.01 -8.27
C GLY A 163 22.09 -3.98 -7.13
N GLU A 164 21.12 -4.18 -6.30
CA GLU A 164 20.77 -3.27 -5.19
C GLU A 164 21.83 -3.16 -4.07
N ALA A 165 22.84 -4.00 -4.08
CA ALA A 165 23.97 -3.87 -3.17
C ALA A 165 24.88 -2.66 -3.49
N ASN A 166 24.73 -2.11 -4.69
CA ASN A 166 25.45 -0.93 -5.13
C ASN A 166 24.57 0.33 -4.98
N PHE A 167 25.15 1.45 -4.62
CA PHE A 167 24.40 2.68 -4.32
C PHE A 167 23.99 3.48 -5.56
N SER A 168 24.52 3.15 -6.73
CA SER A 168 24.40 3.99 -7.95
C SER A 168 23.00 3.98 -8.59
N ASP A 169 22.16 3.04 -8.23
CA ASP A 169 20.80 2.89 -8.79
C ASP A 169 19.72 3.69 -8.03
N HIS A 170 20.11 4.44 -7.02
CA HIS A 170 19.17 5.14 -6.13
C HIS A 170 19.57 6.57 -5.83
#